data_13209c1812698e9b21923c4c0e37671a
#
_entry.id   13209c1812698e9b21923c4c0e37671a
#
_cell.length_a   1.000
_cell.length_b   1.000
_cell.length_c   1.000
_cell.angle_alpha   90.00
_cell.angle_beta   90.00
_cell.angle_gamma   90.00
#
_symmetry.space_group_name_H-M   'P 1'
#
loop_
_entity.id
_entity.type
_entity.pdbx_description
1 polymer ?
#
loop_
_entity_poly.entity_id
_entity_poly.type
_entity_poly.pdbx_seq_one_letter_code
_entity_poly.pdbx_strand_id
1 'polypeptide(L)'
;MLEIRIHGRGGQGVVTAAELLSVAAFREGRFAQAFPSFGSERMGAPVVSFCRVDDHAIRLREPVNHPDVVVVQDPTLLGSTDVFAGVADDGWILVNSSRDFAALGLGDWVKRFRPGRARCLPATDRKSTRLN
;
A
#
# COMPACT_ATOMS: atom_id res chain seq x y z
N MET A 1 -1.10 -4.51 16.32
CA MET A 1 -1.97 -4.29 15.15
C MET A 1 -1.12 -3.90 13.95
N LEU A 2 -1.31 -4.56 12.82
CA LEU A 2 -0.64 -4.22 11.58
C LEU A 2 -1.53 -3.27 10.79
N GLU A 3 -1.00 -2.12 10.38
CA GLU A 3 -1.75 -1.11 9.66
C GLU A 3 -1.14 -0.89 8.28
N ILE A 4 -1.96 -1.01 7.25
CA ILE A 4 -1.55 -0.95 5.85
C ILE A 4 -2.33 0.15 5.15
N ARG A 5 -1.63 0.96 4.37
CA ARG A 5 -2.24 2.00 3.56
C ARG A 5 -1.86 1.78 2.10
N ILE A 6 -2.87 1.75 1.24
CA ILE A 6 -2.69 1.46 -0.19
C ILE A 6 -3.10 2.68 -0.99
N HIS A 7 -2.17 3.18 -1.80
CA HIS A 7 -2.39 4.33 -2.67
C HIS A 7 -2.44 3.89 -4.13
N GLY A 8 -3.34 4.46 -4.88
CA GLY A 8 -3.46 4.21 -6.30
C GLY A 8 -4.41 5.19 -6.96
N ARG A 9 -4.92 4.85 -8.14
CA ARG A 9 -5.90 5.67 -8.84
C ARG A 9 -7.17 4.86 -9.04
N GLY A 10 -8.28 5.57 -9.21
CA GLY A 10 -9.56 4.93 -9.48
C GLY A 10 -9.45 3.99 -10.69
N GLY A 11 -10.01 2.80 -10.56
CA GLY A 11 -9.94 1.77 -11.59
C GLY A 11 -8.78 0.80 -11.45
N GLN A 12 -7.88 1.00 -10.49
CA GLN A 12 -6.72 0.12 -10.30
C GLN A 12 -6.91 -0.95 -9.23
N GLY A 13 -8.11 -1.04 -8.66
CA GLY A 13 -8.40 -2.06 -7.66
C GLY A 13 -7.83 -1.78 -6.28
N VAL A 14 -7.70 -0.50 -5.91
CA VAL A 14 -7.11 -0.09 -4.63
C VAL A 14 -7.95 -0.62 -3.45
N VAL A 15 -9.26 -0.48 -3.52
CA VAL A 15 -10.17 -0.97 -2.47
C VAL A 15 -10.18 -2.50 -2.48
N THR A 16 -10.21 -3.10 -3.66
CA THR A 16 -10.18 -4.56 -3.79
C THR A 16 -8.91 -5.16 -3.19
N ALA A 17 -7.77 -4.50 -3.36
CA ALA A 17 -6.51 -4.95 -2.77
C ALA A 17 -6.60 -5.02 -1.25
N ALA A 18 -7.17 -3.98 -0.62
CA ALA A 18 -7.35 -3.97 0.84
C ALA A 18 -8.29 -5.08 1.28
N GLU A 19 -9.38 -5.30 0.54
CA GLU A 19 -10.33 -6.37 0.84
C GLU A 19 -9.68 -7.75 0.74
N LEU A 20 -8.86 -7.98 -0.29
CA LEU A 20 -8.17 -9.26 -0.46
C LEU A 20 -7.20 -9.52 0.68
N LEU A 21 -6.49 -8.49 1.15
CA LEU A 21 -5.61 -8.61 2.29
C LEU A 21 -6.39 -8.98 3.55
N SER A 22 -7.56 -8.38 3.75
CA SER A 22 -8.38 -8.69 4.92
C SER A 22 -8.90 -10.12 4.87
N VAL A 23 -9.30 -10.60 3.69
CA VAL A 23 -9.74 -11.99 3.52
C VAL A 23 -8.59 -12.96 3.82
N ALA A 24 -7.40 -12.66 3.30
CA ALA A 24 -6.23 -13.52 3.55
C ALA A 24 -5.90 -13.59 5.04
N ALA A 25 -5.95 -12.47 5.74
CA ALA A 25 -5.70 -12.43 7.17
C ALA A 25 -6.76 -13.22 7.95
N PHE A 26 -8.02 -13.09 7.56
CA PHE A 26 -9.11 -13.81 8.20
C PHE A 26 -8.94 -15.33 8.05
N ARG A 27 -8.49 -15.78 6.88
CA ARG A 27 -8.23 -17.21 6.64
C ARG A 27 -7.08 -17.74 7.49
N GLU A 28 -6.19 -16.87 7.90
CA GLU A 28 -5.09 -17.22 8.82
C GLU A 28 -5.53 -17.19 10.28
N GLY A 29 -6.80 -16.97 10.56
CA GLY A 29 -7.33 -16.92 11.90
C GLY A 29 -7.17 -15.58 12.60
N ARG A 30 -6.93 -14.51 11.85
CA ARG A 30 -6.75 -13.17 12.40
C ARG A 30 -7.96 -12.31 12.12
N PHE A 31 -8.12 -11.26 12.92
CA PHE A 31 -9.14 -10.25 12.66
C PHE A 31 -8.60 -9.25 11.66
N ALA A 32 -9.45 -8.80 10.75
CA ALA A 32 -9.05 -7.87 9.71
C ALA A 32 -10.17 -6.89 9.40
N GLN A 33 -9.78 -5.73 8.91
CA GLN A 33 -10.68 -4.66 8.53
C GLN A 33 -10.14 -4.01 7.28
N ALA A 34 -11.00 -3.77 6.29
CA ALA A 34 -10.63 -3.05 5.08
C ALA A 34 -11.69 -2.01 4.78
N PHE A 35 -11.26 -0.80 4.43
CA PHE A 35 -12.18 0.27 4.09
C PHE A 35 -11.49 1.31 3.21
N PRO A 36 -12.24 1.98 2.32
CA PRO A 36 -11.69 3.07 1.53
C PRO A 36 -11.64 4.36 2.33
N SER A 37 -10.83 5.32 1.86
CA SER A 37 -10.94 6.68 2.35
C SER A 37 -12.25 7.28 1.82
N PHE A 38 -12.83 8.17 2.60
CA PHE A 38 -14.07 8.81 2.21
C PHE A 38 -13.79 9.87 1.14
N GLY A 39 -14.59 9.86 0.09
CA GLY A 39 -14.47 10.76 -1.03
C GLY A 39 -15.03 10.12 -2.28
N SER A 40 -15.27 10.92 -3.31
CA SER A 40 -15.77 10.41 -4.58
C SER A 40 -14.66 9.70 -5.33
N GLU A 41 -14.79 8.41 -5.52
CA GLU A 41 -13.88 7.67 -6.37
C GLU A 41 -14.22 7.94 -7.83
N ARG A 42 -13.23 8.35 -8.61
CA ARG A 42 -13.38 8.56 -10.05
C ARG A 42 -12.22 7.90 -10.76
N MET A 43 -12.48 7.41 -11.97
CA MET A 43 -11.45 6.79 -12.79
C MET A 43 -10.26 7.74 -12.93
N GLY A 44 -9.08 7.26 -12.60
CA GLY A 44 -7.84 8.02 -12.70
C GLY A 44 -7.55 8.96 -11.53
N ALA A 45 -8.52 9.28 -10.69
CA ALA A 45 -8.30 10.14 -9.52
C ALA A 45 -7.54 9.38 -8.42
N PRO A 46 -6.74 10.07 -7.60
CA PRO A 46 -6.07 9.40 -6.48
C PRO A 46 -7.08 8.79 -5.51
N VAL A 47 -6.79 7.55 -5.09
CA VAL A 47 -7.64 6.79 -4.17
C VAL A 47 -6.75 6.16 -3.12
N VAL A 48 -7.23 6.12 -1.89
CA VAL A 48 -6.52 5.48 -0.77
C VAL A 48 -7.47 4.48 -0.12
N SER A 49 -6.93 3.32 0.23
CA SER A 49 -7.65 2.35 1.04
C SER A 49 -6.78 1.91 2.20
N PHE A 50 -7.44 1.36 3.21
CA PHE A 50 -6.79 0.98 4.46
C PHE A 50 -7.11 -0.45 4.81
N CYS A 51 -6.15 -1.13 5.43
CA CYS A 51 -6.35 -2.46 5.97
C CYS A 51 -5.70 -2.54 7.34
N ARG A 52 -6.40 -3.11 8.31
CA ARG A 52 -5.85 -3.39 9.64
C ARG A 52 -5.98 -4.88 9.92
N VAL A 53 -4.94 -5.44 10.51
CA VAL A 53 -4.90 -6.85 10.88
C VAL A 53 -4.44 -6.95 12.32
N ASP A 54 -5.15 -7.74 13.13
CA ASP A 54 -4.83 -7.92 14.55
C ASP A 54 -5.25 -9.30 15.01
N ASP A 55 -4.72 -9.72 16.15
CA ASP A 55 -5.14 -10.95 16.81
C ASP A 55 -6.42 -10.77 17.63
N HIS A 56 -6.85 -9.53 17.80
CA HIS A 56 -8.05 -9.15 18.55
C HIS A 56 -9.03 -8.42 17.63
N ALA A 57 -10.30 -8.39 18.02
CA ALA A 57 -11.33 -7.68 17.26
C ALA A 57 -10.96 -6.22 17.08
N ILE A 58 -11.10 -5.70 15.86
CA ILE A 58 -10.73 -4.34 15.51
C ILE A 58 -11.98 -3.48 15.56
N ARG A 59 -11.97 -2.47 16.44
CA ARG A 59 -13.10 -1.54 16.61
C ARG A 59 -12.81 -0.15 16.05
N LEU A 60 -11.55 0.11 15.74
CA LEU A 60 -11.11 1.39 15.22
C LEU A 60 -11.53 1.53 13.76
N ARG A 61 -12.08 2.68 13.39
CA ARG A 61 -12.48 2.97 12.00
C ARG A 61 -11.85 4.24 11.44
N GLU A 62 -10.83 4.71 12.08
CA GLU A 62 -10.12 5.91 11.65
C GLU A 62 -9.19 5.62 10.48
N PRO A 63 -8.91 6.60 9.63
CA PRO A 63 -7.87 6.47 8.62
C PRO A 63 -6.54 6.07 9.24
N VAL A 64 -5.72 5.35 8.47
CA VAL A 64 -4.39 4.95 8.91
C VAL A 64 -3.43 6.12 8.66
N ASN A 65 -3.01 6.79 9.71
CA ASN A 65 -2.10 7.93 9.64
C ASN A 65 -0.64 7.55 9.88
N HIS A 66 -0.41 6.41 10.53
CA HIS A 66 0.93 5.91 10.82
C HIS A 66 1.05 4.46 10.35
N PRO A 67 1.11 4.24 9.04
CA PRO A 67 1.10 2.88 8.51
C PRO A 67 2.40 2.13 8.80
N ASP A 68 2.26 0.83 9.04
CA ASP A 68 3.39 -0.08 9.10
C ASP A 68 3.83 -0.48 7.69
N VAL A 69 2.90 -0.47 6.75
CA VAL A 69 3.14 -0.82 5.35
C VAL A 69 2.45 0.19 4.47
N VAL A 70 3.18 0.73 3.50
CA VAL A 70 2.62 1.58 2.44
C VAL A 70 2.79 0.87 1.13
N VAL A 71 1.69 0.74 0.38
CA VAL A 71 1.70 0.18 -0.97
C VAL A 71 1.29 1.29 -1.93
N VAL A 72 2.10 1.52 -2.96
CA VAL A 72 1.81 2.50 -4.00
C VAL A 72 1.61 1.75 -5.30
N GLN A 73 0.37 1.68 -5.76
CA GLN A 73 0.03 0.95 -6.98
C GLN A 73 0.33 1.74 -8.24
N ASP A 74 0.36 3.07 -8.14
CA ASP A 74 0.65 3.93 -9.28
C ASP A 74 1.80 4.87 -8.92
N PRO A 75 3.00 4.67 -9.50
CA PRO A 75 4.16 5.50 -9.18
C PRO A 75 4.02 6.95 -9.61
N THR A 76 3.05 7.29 -10.48
CA THR A 76 2.82 8.70 -10.85
C THR A 76 2.32 9.53 -9.68
N LEU A 77 1.80 8.88 -8.62
CA LEU A 77 1.38 9.59 -7.41
C LEU A 77 2.55 10.16 -6.61
N LEU A 78 3.76 9.64 -6.81
CA LEU A 78 4.93 10.06 -6.04
C LEU A 78 5.25 11.55 -6.22
N GLY A 79 4.88 12.12 -7.35
CA GLY A 79 5.15 13.52 -7.64
C GLY A 79 4.08 14.49 -7.16
N SER A 80 2.91 14.01 -6.77
CA SER A 80 1.77 14.87 -6.46
C SER A 80 1.13 14.60 -5.10
N THR A 81 1.41 13.47 -4.49
CA THR A 81 0.77 13.05 -3.24
C THR A 81 1.84 12.57 -2.27
N ASP A 82 1.70 12.97 -1.00
CA ASP A 82 2.60 12.50 0.04
C ASP A 82 2.15 11.09 0.48
N VAL A 83 2.49 10.10 -0.34
CA VAL A 83 2.05 8.72 -0.11
C VAL A 83 2.76 8.06 1.08
N PHE A 84 3.88 8.62 1.52
CA PHE A 84 4.67 8.06 2.61
C PHE A 84 4.46 8.75 3.94
N ALA A 85 3.47 9.65 4.02
CA ALA A 85 3.21 10.40 5.25
C ALA A 85 2.96 9.45 6.42
N GLY A 86 3.68 9.66 7.51
CA GLY A 86 3.48 8.92 8.76
C GLY A 86 4.13 7.54 8.82
N VAL A 87 4.75 7.05 7.75
CA VAL A 87 5.42 5.75 7.79
C VAL A 87 6.70 5.85 8.64
N ALA A 88 6.89 4.86 9.50
CA ALA A 88 8.09 4.82 10.35
C ALA A 88 9.27 4.18 9.61
N ASP A 89 10.50 4.44 10.11
CA ASP A 89 11.71 3.91 9.49
C ASP A 89 11.80 2.38 9.58
N ASP A 90 11.08 1.77 10.50
CA ASP A 90 11.00 0.31 10.63
C ASP A 90 9.82 -0.28 9.84
N GLY A 91 9.15 0.53 9.03
CA GLY A 91 8.03 0.09 8.20
C GLY A 91 8.47 -0.56 6.90
N TRP A 92 7.48 -0.82 6.06
CA TRP A 92 7.66 -1.43 4.74
C TRP A 92 7.08 -0.53 3.67
N ILE A 93 7.77 -0.46 2.54
CA ILE A 93 7.30 0.29 1.37
C ILE A 93 7.35 -0.60 0.15
N LEU A 94 6.25 -0.64 -0.58
CA LEU A 94 6.12 -1.40 -1.81
C LEU A 94 5.57 -0.49 -2.89
N VAL A 95 6.34 -0.30 -3.96
CA VAL A 95 5.93 0.54 -5.09
C VAL A 95 5.82 -0.33 -6.35
N ASN A 96 4.69 -0.24 -7.02
CA ASN A 96 4.49 -0.92 -8.29
C ASN A 96 5.20 -0.15 -9.39
N SER A 97 6.44 -0.54 -9.69
CA SER A 97 7.26 0.12 -10.69
C SER A 97 8.31 -0.84 -11.22
N SER A 98 8.57 -0.78 -12.52
CA SER A 98 9.71 -1.47 -13.14
C SER A 98 11.00 -0.69 -12.97
N ARG A 99 10.91 0.56 -12.48
CA ARG A 99 12.06 1.41 -12.20
C ARG A 99 12.42 1.27 -10.73
N ASP A 100 13.70 1.43 -10.41
CA ASP A 100 14.13 1.36 -9.01
C ASP A 100 13.93 2.70 -8.30
N PHE A 101 14.19 2.73 -6.99
CA PHE A 101 14.02 3.94 -6.21
C PHE A 101 14.91 5.08 -6.66
N ALA A 102 16.13 4.77 -7.12
CA ALA A 102 17.02 5.81 -7.62
C ALA A 102 16.44 6.49 -8.85
N ALA A 103 15.86 5.72 -9.77
CA ALA A 103 15.22 6.26 -10.96
C ALA A 103 13.96 7.07 -10.63
N LEU A 104 13.31 6.76 -9.51
CA LEU A 104 12.13 7.50 -9.05
C LEU A 104 12.50 8.72 -8.20
N GLY A 105 13.78 8.99 -8.00
CA GLY A 105 14.22 10.12 -7.18
C GLY A 105 14.19 9.88 -5.68
N LEU A 106 14.08 8.64 -5.26
CA LEU A 106 13.93 8.27 -3.85
C LEU A 106 15.13 7.49 -3.30
N GLY A 107 16.22 7.38 -4.06
CA GLY A 107 17.34 6.53 -3.70
C GLY A 107 17.92 6.84 -2.32
N ASP A 108 18.07 8.12 -1.97
CA ASP A 108 18.61 8.49 -0.68
C ASP A 108 17.57 8.37 0.43
N TRP A 109 16.33 8.68 0.12
CA TRP A 109 15.25 8.63 1.12
C TRP A 109 15.01 7.22 1.63
N VAL A 110 15.05 6.20 0.74
CA VAL A 110 14.77 4.81 1.13
C VAL A 110 15.88 4.18 1.97
N LYS A 111 17.04 4.80 2.06
CA LYS A 111 18.14 4.28 2.88
C LYS A 111 17.81 4.25 4.38
N ARG A 112 16.78 4.98 4.80
CA ARG A 112 16.32 4.96 6.19
C ARG A 112 15.68 3.64 6.59
N PHE A 113 15.22 2.86 5.61
CA PHE A 113 14.56 1.58 5.88
C PHE A 113 15.58 0.45 5.98
N ARG A 114 15.23 -0.60 6.71
CA ARG A 114 16.05 -1.80 6.78
C ARG A 114 16.17 -2.44 5.41
N PRO A 115 17.29 -3.10 5.10
CA PRO A 115 17.45 -3.78 3.82
C PRO A 115 16.30 -4.73 3.54
N GLY A 116 15.75 -4.66 2.31
CA GLY A 116 14.66 -5.51 1.88
C GLY A 116 13.27 -5.03 2.22
N ARG A 117 13.13 -3.96 3.00
CA ARG A 117 11.82 -3.43 3.39
C ARG A 117 11.27 -2.37 2.44
N ALA A 118 12.10 -1.79 1.60
CA ALA A 118 11.64 -0.87 0.57
C ALA A 118 11.87 -1.55 -0.77
N ARG A 119 10.81 -1.78 -1.54
CA ARG A 119 10.87 -2.54 -2.78
C ARG A 119 10.07 -1.91 -3.90
N CYS A 120 10.62 -1.98 -5.11
CA CYS A 120 9.88 -1.70 -6.33
C CYS A 120 9.64 -3.03 -7.04
N LEU A 121 8.39 -3.31 -7.36
CA LEU A 121 7.99 -4.55 -8.04
C LEU A 121 7.06 -4.19 -9.20
N PRO A 122 7.31 -4.72 -10.42
CA PRO A 122 6.45 -4.44 -11.58
C PRO A 122 5.21 -5.34 -11.56
N ALA A 123 4.32 -5.13 -10.60
CA ALA A 123 3.17 -5.99 -10.40
C ALA A 123 2.16 -5.94 -11.54
N THR A 124 2.17 -4.86 -12.33
CA THR A 124 1.31 -4.75 -13.51
C THR A 124 1.97 -5.26 -14.77
N ASP A 125 3.25 -5.67 -14.70
CA ASP A 125 3.94 -6.25 -15.85
C ASP A 125 3.40 -7.65 -16.09
N ARG A 126 2.65 -7.80 -17.17
CA ARG A 126 2.02 -9.07 -17.49
C ARG A 126 3.02 -10.18 -17.78
N LYS A 127 4.17 -9.84 -18.31
CA LYS A 127 5.19 -10.85 -18.56
C LYS A 127 5.70 -11.45 -17.27
N SER A 128 5.92 -10.62 -16.26
CA SER A 128 6.34 -11.10 -14.95
C SER A 128 5.27 -11.91 -14.27
N THR A 129 4.01 -11.49 -14.36
CA THR A 129 2.91 -12.15 -13.68
C THR A 129 2.48 -13.43 -14.38
N ARG A 130 2.84 -13.61 -15.64
CA ARG A 130 2.45 -14.78 -16.42
C ARG A 130 3.40 -15.95 -16.31
N LEU A 131 4.46 -15.79 -15.62
CA LEU A 131 5.46 -16.85 -15.47
C LEU A 131 5.03 -17.96 -14.51
N ASN A 132 3.88 -17.87 -14.03
CA ASN A 132 3.27 -18.86 -13.17
C ASN A 132 2.67 -20.00 -13.96
#